data_f9aceef502aeb90e4df8fdf327008ea7
#
_entry.id   f9aceef502aeb90e4df8fdf327008ea7
#
_cell.length_a   1.000
_cell.length_b   1.000
_cell.length_c   1.000
_cell.angle_alpha   90.00
_cell.angle_beta   90.00
_cell.angle_gamma   90.00
#
_symmetry.space_group_name_H-M   'P 1'
#
loop_
_entity.id
_entity.type
_entity.pdbx_description
1 polymer ?
#
loop_
_entity_poly.entity_id
_entity_poly.type
_entity_poly.pdbx_seq_one_letter_code
_entity_poly.pdbx_strand_id
1 'polypeptide(L)'
;KGSGKGGGKGGGGKGGKGARESEITGARRSDHATAVLRRLKARRPLGGEHYNMHSDVSHIAVVRAVLCAGLYPNVMSVGDRGDRRTPPLSGPGGAVAALHPSTVNAEVQSFESRWLVYYEKMLTSRVFLRDSTMVTPFPLLLFGGELRVRHAEHVVTVDKWIEFSAPPRTAVLFSQLREELNRLLLEKIREPTIELELTGRTIKTIVQLLQEERSTGGMVDRPPVAGSAAR
;
A
#
# COMPACT_ATOMS: atom_id res chain seq x y z
N LYS A 1 -3.73 -7.58 78.91
CA LYS A 1 -4.44 -6.28 79.00
C LYS A 1 -4.38 -5.60 77.70
N GLY A 2 -5.30 -5.47 76.89
CA GLY A 2 -6.59 -4.96 76.72
C GLY A 2 -6.78 -4.85 75.22
N SER A 3 -7.70 -5.52 74.61
CA SER A 3 -9.05 -4.98 74.35
C SER A 3 -9.09 -3.82 73.36
N GLY A 4 -9.67 -4.03 72.22
CA GLY A 4 -10.12 -2.96 71.33
C GLY A 4 -10.67 -3.43 70.01
N LYS A 5 -11.96 -3.70 69.99
CA LYS A 5 -12.89 -3.88 68.91
C LYS A 5 -13.06 -2.61 68.07
N GLY A 6 -13.41 -2.79 66.79
CA GLY A 6 -14.09 -1.86 65.89
C GLY A 6 -13.71 -2.18 64.44
N GLY A 7 -14.51 -2.65 63.55
CA GLY A 7 -15.91 -2.39 63.23
C GLY A 7 -15.99 -1.26 62.18
N GLY A 8 -16.17 -1.57 60.93
CA GLY A 8 -16.40 -0.55 59.90
C GLY A 8 -16.50 -1.14 58.52
N LYS A 9 -17.62 -1.39 58.12
CA LYS A 9 -18.36 -1.51 56.89
C LYS A 9 -18.05 -0.44 55.82
N GLY A 10 -18.15 -0.86 54.58
CA GLY A 10 -18.79 -0.07 53.54
C GLY A 10 -17.84 0.30 52.40
N GLY A 11 -18.14 -0.14 51.31
CA GLY A 11 -18.82 0.30 50.17
C GLY A 11 -17.90 0.21 48.99
N GLY A 12 -18.22 -0.50 48.02
CA GLY A 12 -19.16 -0.16 47.00
C GLY A 12 -18.42 -0.02 45.68
N GLY A 13 -18.44 -1.07 44.89
CA GLY A 13 -17.84 -1.08 43.55
C GLY A 13 -18.44 -0.05 42.60
N LYS A 14 -17.62 0.48 41.80
CA LYS A 14 -17.95 1.08 40.48
C LYS A 14 -16.71 0.99 39.62
N GLY A 15 -16.57 -0.10 38.88
CA GLY A 15 -15.53 -0.29 37.90
C GLY A 15 -15.91 -1.40 36.93
N GLY A 16 -16.95 -1.20 36.13
CA GLY A 16 -17.40 -2.27 35.28
C GLY A 16 -18.23 -1.83 34.09
N LYS A 17 -18.00 -0.66 33.50
CA LYS A 17 -18.71 -0.26 32.27
C LYS A 17 -17.81 0.01 31.08
N GLY A 18 -16.50 0.24 31.22
CA GLY A 18 -15.61 0.53 30.09
C GLY A 18 -15.11 -0.69 29.32
N ALA A 19 -15.00 -1.85 29.96
CA ALA A 19 -14.44 -3.06 29.33
C ALA A 19 -15.44 -3.77 28.38
N ARG A 20 -16.73 -3.64 28.63
CA ARG A 20 -17.75 -4.29 27.78
C ARG A 20 -18.03 -3.58 26.45
N GLU A 21 -17.82 -2.26 26.36
CA GLU A 21 -18.01 -1.52 25.09
C GLU A 21 -16.87 -1.74 24.10
N SER A 22 -15.64 -1.96 24.57
CA SER A 22 -14.50 -2.26 23.69
C SER A 22 -14.56 -3.68 23.11
N GLU A 23 -15.09 -4.66 23.84
CA GLU A 23 -15.31 -6.02 23.34
C GLU A 23 -16.44 -6.09 22.30
N ILE A 24 -17.51 -5.34 22.49
CA ILE A 24 -18.65 -5.32 21.56
C ILE A 24 -18.27 -4.65 20.23
N THR A 25 -17.41 -3.63 20.23
CA THR A 25 -16.93 -2.98 18.99
C THR A 25 -15.91 -3.83 18.25
N GLY A 26 -15.05 -4.57 18.93
CA GLY A 26 -14.12 -5.51 18.35
C GLY A 26 -14.80 -6.71 17.67
N ALA A 27 -15.79 -7.29 18.33
CA ALA A 27 -16.59 -8.39 17.79
C ALA A 27 -17.38 -7.99 16.55
N ARG A 28 -18.05 -6.82 16.57
CA ARG A 28 -18.81 -6.32 15.40
C ARG A 28 -17.92 -6.04 14.17
N ARG A 29 -16.68 -5.58 14.35
CA ARG A 29 -15.73 -5.40 13.23
C ARG A 29 -15.26 -6.74 12.65
N SER A 30 -15.01 -7.72 13.49
CA SER A 30 -14.67 -9.09 13.08
C SER A 30 -15.81 -9.72 12.28
N ASP A 31 -17.05 -9.58 12.75
CA ASP A 31 -18.23 -10.13 12.10
C ASP A 31 -18.50 -9.48 10.75
N HIS A 32 -18.26 -8.16 10.61
CA HIS A 32 -18.41 -7.48 9.33
C HIS A 32 -17.34 -7.91 8.32
N ALA A 33 -16.09 -8.01 8.73
CA ALA A 33 -14.99 -8.50 7.87
C ALA A 33 -15.25 -9.96 7.43
N THR A 34 -15.73 -10.80 8.35
CA THR A 34 -16.09 -12.19 8.07
C THR A 34 -17.30 -12.29 7.13
N ALA A 35 -18.29 -11.42 7.30
CA ALA A 35 -19.46 -11.34 6.43
C ALA A 35 -19.10 -10.85 5.01
N VAL A 36 -18.20 -9.88 4.89
CA VAL A 36 -17.67 -9.41 3.60
C VAL A 36 -16.89 -10.52 2.90
N LEU A 37 -16.00 -11.22 3.61
CA LEU A 37 -15.25 -12.37 3.08
C LEU A 37 -16.18 -13.52 2.66
N ARG A 38 -17.26 -13.76 3.41
CA ARG A 38 -18.27 -14.76 3.06
C ARG A 38 -19.06 -14.37 1.81
N ARG A 39 -19.39 -13.08 1.65
CA ARG A 39 -20.02 -12.54 0.43
C ARG A 39 -19.09 -12.59 -0.78
N LEU A 40 -17.79 -12.30 -0.62
CA LEU A 40 -16.80 -12.41 -1.68
C LEU A 40 -16.58 -13.88 -2.09
N LYS A 41 -16.58 -14.82 -1.14
CA LYS A 41 -16.54 -16.27 -1.44
C LYS A 41 -17.80 -16.81 -2.07
N ALA A 42 -18.97 -16.23 -1.78
CA ALA A 42 -20.25 -16.66 -2.34
C ALA A 42 -20.53 -16.07 -3.74
N ARG A 43 -19.79 -15.06 -4.19
CA ARG A 43 -19.81 -14.65 -5.60
C ARG A 43 -19.16 -15.75 -6.42
N ARG A 44 -19.95 -16.53 -7.13
CA ARG A 44 -19.47 -17.44 -8.17
C ARG A 44 -18.54 -16.66 -9.10
N PRO A 45 -17.33 -17.15 -9.38
CA PRO A 45 -16.50 -16.56 -10.41
C PRO A 45 -17.27 -16.62 -11.72
N LEU A 46 -17.49 -15.47 -12.33
CA LEU A 46 -18.00 -15.36 -13.69
C LEU A 46 -16.92 -15.93 -14.61
N GLY A 47 -17.17 -17.10 -15.19
CA GLY A 47 -16.25 -17.78 -16.09
C GLY A 47 -15.45 -18.91 -15.40
N GLY A 48 -15.74 -20.13 -15.81
CA GLY A 48 -15.22 -21.36 -15.23
C GLY A 48 -13.78 -21.69 -15.59
N GLU A 49 -12.83 -20.81 -15.31
CA GLU A 49 -11.43 -21.18 -15.24
C GLU A 49 -11.03 -21.25 -13.76
N HIS A 50 -10.60 -22.41 -13.34
CA HIS A 50 -10.00 -22.63 -12.02
C HIS A 50 -8.82 -21.67 -11.86
N TYR A 51 -9.03 -20.62 -11.09
CA TYR A 51 -7.98 -19.71 -10.67
C TYR A 51 -7.02 -20.50 -9.79
N ASN A 52 -5.96 -21.02 -10.40
CA ASN A 52 -4.91 -21.71 -9.69
C ASN A 52 -4.00 -20.64 -9.06
N MET A 53 -4.27 -20.30 -7.80
CA MET A 53 -3.57 -19.24 -7.05
C MET A 53 -2.06 -19.53 -6.89
N HIS A 54 -1.58 -20.68 -7.32
CA HIS A 54 -0.18 -21.10 -7.18
C HIS A 54 0.65 -21.00 -8.46
N SER A 55 0.06 -20.67 -9.61
CA SER A 55 0.75 -20.82 -10.88
C SER A 55 1.24 -19.54 -11.55
N ASP A 56 0.86 -18.33 -11.08
CA ASP A 56 1.18 -17.14 -11.87
C ASP A 56 1.73 -15.99 -11.05
N VAL A 57 3.06 -15.86 -11.10
CA VAL A 57 3.82 -14.66 -10.70
C VAL A 57 3.26 -13.39 -11.39
N SER A 58 2.64 -13.55 -12.55
CA SER A 58 1.99 -12.49 -13.33
C SER A 58 0.84 -11.80 -12.57
N HIS A 59 0.03 -12.56 -11.84
CA HIS A 59 -1.08 -11.99 -11.07
C HIS A 59 -0.61 -11.16 -9.87
N ILE A 60 0.54 -11.48 -9.28
CA ILE A 60 1.10 -10.73 -8.14
C ILE A 60 1.41 -9.28 -8.55
N ALA A 61 1.91 -9.06 -9.75
CA ALA A 61 2.20 -7.70 -10.25
C ALA A 61 0.92 -6.86 -10.35
N VAL A 62 -0.16 -7.44 -10.87
CA VAL A 62 -1.47 -6.78 -10.96
C VAL A 62 -2.06 -6.52 -9.57
N VAL A 63 -1.98 -7.48 -8.64
CA VAL A 63 -2.45 -7.30 -7.26
C VAL A 63 -1.69 -6.18 -6.57
N ARG A 64 -0.36 -6.11 -6.71
CA ARG A 64 0.47 -5.00 -6.19
C ARG A 64 0.08 -3.66 -6.79
N ALA A 65 -0.23 -3.61 -8.08
CA ALA A 65 -0.69 -2.40 -8.75
C ALA A 65 -2.05 -1.93 -8.24
N VAL A 66 -3.00 -2.84 -8.02
CA VAL A 66 -4.32 -2.51 -7.44
C VAL A 66 -4.18 -2.04 -5.99
N LEU A 67 -3.32 -2.68 -5.19
CA LEU A 67 -3.03 -2.22 -3.83
C LEU A 67 -2.37 -0.84 -3.84
N CYS A 68 -1.45 -0.58 -4.78
CA CYS A 68 -0.86 0.74 -4.97
C CYS A 68 -1.93 1.78 -5.28
N ALA A 69 -2.83 1.50 -6.22
CA ALA A 69 -3.92 2.40 -6.59
C ALA A 69 -4.86 2.73 -5.43
N GLY A 70 -5.16 1.71 -4.59
CA GLY A 70 -6.10 1.85 -3.47
C GLY A 70 -5.50 2.47 -2.20
N LEU A 71 -4.18 2.36 -2.02
CA LEU A 71 -3.48 2.83 -0.82
C LEU A 71 -2.72 4.14 -1.03
N TYR A 72 -2.50 4.57 -2.28
CA TYR A 72 -1.87 5.86 -2.54
C TYR A 72 -2.67 7.00 -1.87
N PRO A 73 -2.05 7.98 -1.19
CA PRO A 73 -0.63 8.34 -1.19
C PRO A 73 0.22 7.70 -0.06
N ASN A 74 -0.23 6.63 0.56
CA ASN A 74 0.46 5.98 1.66
C ASN A 74 1.68 5.20 1.15
N VAL A 75 2.74 5.91 0.80
CA VAL A 75 3.98 5.35 0.25
C VAL A 75 5.17 5.70 1.13
N MET A 76 6.09 4.77 1.30
CA MET A 76 7.40 4.97 1.95
C MET A 76 8.51 4.37 1.10
N SER A 77 9.67 5.02 1.15
CA SER A 77 10.90 4.50 0.57
C SER A 77 11.65 3.67 1.61
N VAL A 78 12.12 2.51 1.20
CA VAL A 78 13.00 1.64 2.00
C VAL A 78 14.44 2.06 1.76
N GLY A 79 15.13 2.43 2.82
CA GLY A 79 16.56 2.72 2.79
C GLY A 79 17.41 1.48 3.03
N ASP A 80 18.71 1.65 2.92
CA ASP A 80 19.66 0.58 3.17
C ASP A 80 19.63 0.14 4.63
N ARG A 81 19.55 -1.15 4.83
CA ARG A 81 19.47 -1.73 6.16
C ARG A 81 20.73 -1.51 6.99
N GLY A 82 21.93 -1.66 6.37
CA GLY A 82 23.19 -1.69 7.09
C GLY A 82 23.15 -2.72 8.23
N ASP A 83 23.68 -2.37 9.37
CA ASP A 83 23.70 -3.22 10.60
C ASP A 83 22.36 -3.18 11.38
N ARG A 84 21.33 -2.52 10.88
CA ARG A 84 20.05 -2.40 11.56
C ARG A 84 19.24 -3.69 11.45
N ARG A 85 18.43 -3.98 12.47
CA ARG A 85 17.50 -5.11 12.45
C ARG A 85 16.46 -4.99 11.33
N THR A 86 15.95 -3.78 11.10
CA THR A 86 14.98 -3.47 10.04
C THR A 86 15.47 -2.28 9.23
N PRO A 87 15.19 -2.21 7.92
CA PRO A 87 15.58 -1.07 7.11
C PRO A 87 14.85 0.20 7.57
N PRO A 88 15.49 1.37 7.46
CA PRO A 88 14.82 2.64 7.72
C PRO A 88 13.81 2.93 6.62
N LEU A 89 12.67 3.49 7.00
CA LEU A 89 11.63 3.91 6.05
C LEU A 89 11.57 5.43 6.04
N SER A 90 11.55 6.01 4.84
CA SER A 90 11.47 7.45 4.62
C SER A 90 10.27 7.79 3.74
N GLY A 91 9.53 8.82 4.12
CA GLY A 91 8.36 9.31 3.41
C GLY A 91 8.46 10.77 2.99
N PRO A 92 7.38 11.32 2.44
CA PRO A 92 7.33 12.71 2.02
C PRO A 92 7.63 13.66 3.18
N GLY A 93 8.31 14.78 2.88
CA GLY A 93 8.68 15.78 3.89
C GLY A 93 9.68 15.31 4.96
N GLY A 94 10.44 14.25 4.70
CA GLY A 94 11.41 13.70 5.67
C GLY A 94 10.76 12.85 6.77
N ALA A 95 9.52 12.43 6.62
CA ALA A 95 8.87 11.53 7.55
C ALA A 95 9.64 10.22 7.69
N VAL A 96 9.89 9.78 8.93
CA VAL A 96 10.59 8.53 9.24
C VAL A 96 9.63 7.56 9.91
N ALA A 97 9.70 6.31 9.51
CA ALA A 97 8.93 5.23 10.11
C ALA A 97 9.77 3.94 10.23
N ALA A 98 9.21 2.95 10.90
CA ALA A 98 9.76 1.60 10.95
C ALA A 98 8.66 0.57 10.67
N LEU A 99 9.03 -0.60 10.23
CA LEU A 99 8.11 -1.73 10.15
C LEU A 99 7.77 -2.22 11.56
N HIS A 100 6.48 -2.46 11.81
CA HIS A 100 6.07 -3.04 13.09
C HIS A 100 6.59 -4.48 13.20
N PRO A 101 7.13 -4.90 14.35
CA PRO A 101 7.72 -6.23 14.50
C PRO A 101 6.80 -7.41 14.16
N SER A 102 5.49 -7.21 14.28
CA SER A 102 4.48 -8.25 13.96
C SER A 102 4.12 -8.33 12.47
N THR A 103 4.69 -7.49 11.61
CA THR A 103 4.41 -7.53 10.17
C THR A 103 5.31 -8.53 9.47
N VAL A 104 4.79 -9.18 8.44
CA VAL A 104 5.56 -10.12 7.60
C VAL A 104 6.83 -9.48 7.04
N ASN A 105 6.76 -8.21 6.65
CA ASN A 105 7.88 -7.49 6.08
C ASN A 105 8.98 -7.12 7.11
N ALA A 106 8.73 -7.26 8.42
CA ALA A 106 9.75 -6.96 9.44
C ALA A 106 10.93 -7.95 9.39
N GLU A 107 10.71 -9.17 8.91
CA GLU A 107 11.72 -10.22 8.81
C GLU A 107 12.42 -10.27 7.45
N VAL A 108 11.91 -9.50 6.46
CA VAL A 108 12.48 -9.47 5.10
C VAL A 108 13.89 -8.87 5.13
N GLN A 109 14.85 -9.61 4.61
CA GLN A 109 16.26 -9.22 4.62
C GLN A 109 16.57 -8.15 3.55
N SER A 110 15.97 -8.31 2.37
CA SER A 110 16.12 -7.36 1.26
C SER A 110 14.82 -7.27 0.47
N PHE A 111 14.53 -6.09 -0.01
CA PHE A 111 13.36 -5.82 -0.87
C PHE A 111 13.82 -5.73 -2.32
N GLU A 112 13.04 -6.31 -3.24
CA GLU A 112 13.29 -6.22 -4.68
C GLU A 112 13.12 -4.79 -5.21
N SER A 113 12.28 -4.00 -4.56
CA SER A 113 12.06 -2.57 -4.81
C SER A 113 12.12 -1.80 -3.51
N ARG A 114 12.52 -0.55 -3.59
CA ARG A 114 12.60 0.33 -2.42
C ARG A 114 11.29 0.99 -2.02
N TRP A 115 10.18 0.65 -2.66
CA TRP A 115 8.90 1.30 -2.42
C TRP A 115 7.94 0.37 -1.70
N LEU A 116 7.34 0.87 -0.62
CA LEU A 116 6.28 0.18 0.13
C LEU A 116 5.04 1.06 0.14
N VAL A 117 3.89 0.48 -0.19
CA VAL A 117 2.59 1.04 0.16
C VAL A 117 2.13 0.44 1.48
N TYR A 118 1.42 1.19 2.31
CA TYR A 118 0.97 0.73 3.61
C TYR A 118 -0.47 1.11 3.88
N TYR A 119 -1.15 0.29 4.66
CA TYR A 119 -2.53 0.56 5.06
C TYR A 119 -2.59 1.34 6.36
N GLU A 120 -1.85 0.93 7.39
CA GLU A 120 -1.92 1.51 8.72
C GLU A 120 -0.59 2.14 9.14
N LYS A 121 -0.70 3.36 9.69
CA LYS A 121 0.40 4.09 10.31
C LYS A 121 0.03 4.36 11.76
N MET A 122 0.84 3.85 12.68
CA MET A 122 0.60 3.90 14.11
C MET A 122 1.73 4.63 14.81
N LEU A 123 1.39 5.57 15.68
CA LEU A 123 2.35 6.27 16.56
C LEU A 123 2.30 5.63 17.95
N THR A 124 3.44 5.08 18.36
CA THR A 124 3.68 4.61 19.74
C THR A 124 4.93 5.32 20.30
N SER A 125 5.99 4.60 20.64
CA SER A 125 7.30 5.21 20.94
C SER A 125 7.95 5.84 19.71
N ARG A 126 7.57 5.39 18.52
CA ARG A 126 7.94 5.92 17.20
C ARG A 126 6.83 5.57 16.21
N VAL A 127 6.94 6.08 15.00
CA VAL A 127 5.99 5.75 13.94
C VAL A 127 6.27 4.35 13.42
N PHE A 128 5.26 3.49 13.42
CA PHE A 128 5.29 2.16 12.84
C PHE A 128 4.30 2.03 11.69
N LEU A 129 4.67 1.23 10.69
CA LEU A 129 3.80 0.82 9.60
C LEU A 129 3.35 -0.62 9.79
N ARG A 130 2.07 -0.85 9.55
CA ARG A 130 1.45 -2.18 9.45
C ARG A 130 0.88 -2.40 8.07
N ASP A 131 0.71 -3.68 7.71
CA ASP A 131 0.05 -4.11 6.47
C ASP A 131 0.65 -3.38 5.26
N SER A 132 1.97 -3.55 5.09
CA SER A 132 2.72 -2.96 4.00
C SER A 132 2.96 -3.98 2.89
N THR A 133 2.94 -3.50 1.65
CA THR A 133 3.21 -4.31 0.45
C THR A 133 4.28 -3.63 -0.38
N MET A 134 5.29 -4.39 -0.80
CA MET A 134 6.29 -3.90 -1.74
C MET A 134 5.66 -3.69 -3.11
N VAL A 135 5.92 -2.52 -3.70
CA VAL A 135 5.48 -2.14 -5.04
C VAL A 135 6.67 -1.73 -5.88
N THR A 136 6.55 -1.92 -7.17
CA THR A 136 7.56 -1.57 -8.17
C THR A 136 7.31 -0.16 -8.73
N PRO A 137 8.20 0.42 -9.53
CA PRO A 137 8.03 1.75 -10.11
C PRO A 137 6.78 1.92 -10.98
N PHE A 138 6.41 0.93 -11.80
CA PHE A 138 5.31 1.08 -12.75
C PHE A 138 3.94 1.33 -12.09
N PRO A 139 3.53 0.62 -11.05
CA PRO A 139 2.35 0.96 -10.27
C PRO A 139 2.36 2.41 -9.76
N LEU A 140 3.49 2.91 -9.26
CA LEU A 140 3.60 4.29 -8.77
C LEU A 140 3.48 5.32 -9.90
N LEU A 141 4.02 5.02 -11.08
CA LEU A 141 3.87 5.86 -12.25
C LEU A 141 2.45 5.87 -12.80
N LEU A 142 1.74 4.73 -12.76
CA LEU A 142 0.38 4.62 -13.27
C LEU A 142 -0.66 5.22 -12.31
N PHE A 143 -0.50 5.00 -11.00
CA PHE A 143 -1.52 5.32 -9.99
C PHE A 143 -1.08 6.37 -8.97
N GLY A 144 0.18 6.81 -9.01
CA GLY A 144 0.69 7.85 -8.12
C GLY A 144 0.09 9.22 -8.36
N GLY A 145 0.52 10.22 -7.61
CA GLY A 145 0.04 11.61 -7.71
C GLY A 145 0.54 12.37 -8.95
N GLU A 146 0.94 13.61 -8.79
CA GLU A 146 1.40 14.45 -9.89
C GLU A 146 2.69 13.91 -10.53
N LEU A 147 2.63 13.66 -11.84
CA LEU A 147 3.78 13.19 -12.60
C LEU A 147 4.48 14.38 -13.29
N ARG A 148 5.78 14.53 -13.05
CA ARG A 148 6.61 15.54 -13.69
C ARG A 148 7.80 14.90 -14.36
N VAL A 149 8.09 15.32 -15.60
CA VAL A 149 9.20 14.81 -16.38
C VAL A 149 10.27 15.88 -16.50
N ARG A 150 11.48 15.58 -16.03
CA ARG A 150 12.66 16.43 -16.20
C ARG A 150 13.51 15.85 -17.35
N HIS A 151 13.23 16.32 -18.56
CA HIS A 151 13.82 15.77 -19.77
C HIS A 151 15.35 15.85 -19.79
N ALA A 152 15.94 16.96 -19.34
CA ALA A 152 17.39 17.16 -19.32
C ALA A 152 18.12 16.19 -18.37
N GLU A 153 17.47 15.77 -17.30
CA GLU A 153 18.06 14.91 -16.26
C GLU A 153 17.69 13.43 -16.44
N HIS A 154 16.82 13.12 -17.40
CA HIS A 154 16.24 11.79 -17.58
C HIS A 154 15.56 11.27 -16.30
N VAL A 155 14.85 12.15 -15.60
CA VAL A 155 14.18 11.84 -14.33
C VAL A 155 12.69 12.08 -14.46
N VAL A 156 11.93 11.12 -13.93
CA VAL A 156 10.48 11.24 -13.71
C VAL A 156 10.22 11.31 -12.22
N THR A 157 9.47 12.30 -11.80
CA THR A 157 9.09 12.46 -10.40
C THR A 157 7.59 12.28 -10.22
N VAL A 158 7.20 11.58 -9.14
CA VAL A 158 5.82 11.48 -8.67
C VAL A 158 5.72 12.26 -7.36
N ASP A 159 4.78 13.18 -7.26
CA ASP A 159 4.57 14.06 -6.10
C ASP A 159 5.85 14.75 -5.58
N LYS A 160 6.77 15.09 -6.49
CA LYS A 160 8.01 15.83 -6.24
C LYS A 160 9.06 15.11 -5.37
N TRP A 161 8.79 13.91 -4.83
CA TRP A 161 9.71 13.22 -3.92
C TRP A 161 10.04 11.78 -4.32
N ILE A 162 9.19 11.11 -5.10
CA ILE A 162 9.47 9.80 -5.67
C ILE A 162 10.17 10.01 -7.01
N GLU A 163 11.42 9.60 -7.14
CA GLU A 163 12.21 9.82 -8.34
C GLU A 163 12.61 8.51 -9.02
N PHE A 164 12.42 8.47 -10.33
CA PHE A 164 12.84 7.38 -11.19
C PHE A 164 13.72 7.89 -12.30
N SER A 165 14.80 7.17 -12.61
CA SER A 165 15.59 7.41 -13.83
C SER A 165 14.92 6.69 -15.01
N ALA A 166 14.52 7.45 -16.02
CA ALA A 166 13.85 6.91 -17.18
C ALA A 166 14.19 7.70 -18.44
N PRO A 167 14.30 7.03 -19.61
CA PRO A 167 14.39 7.72 -20.89
C PRO A 167 13.17 8.63 -21.10
N PRO A 168 13.33 9.84 -21.67
CA PRO A 168 12.22 10.78 -21.86
C PRO A 168 11.03 10.19 -22.63
N ARG A 169 11.30 9.32 -23.62
CA ARG A 169 10.25 8.63 -24.38
C ARG A 169 9.38 7.76 -23.47
N THR A 170 10.00 7.03 -22.56
CA THR A 170 9.30 6.17 -21.61
C THR A 170 8.41 7.00 -20.68
N ALA A 171 8.89 8.13 -20.20
CA ALA A 171 8.13 9.04 -19.36
C ALA A 171 6.87 9.58 -20.05
N VAL A 172 6.99 9.99 -21.32
CA VAL A 172 5.86 10.47 -22.13
C VAL A 172 4.83 9.34 -22.34
N LEU A 173 5.30 8.12 -22.67
CA LEU A 173 4.41 6.97 -22.83
C LEU A 173 3.63 6.65 -21.55
N PHE A 174 4.27 6.70 -20.37
CA PHE A 174 3.57 6.52 -19.09
C PHE A 174 2.54 7.61 -18.83
N SER A 175 2.82 8.88 -19.17
CA SER A 175 1.85 9.98 -19.06
C SER A 175 0.61 9.70 -19.93
N GLN A 176 0.80 9.33 -21.19
CA GLN A 176 -0.29 9.02 -22.12
C GLN A 176 -1.09 7.80 -21.65
N LEU A 177 -0.40 6.74 -21.22
CA LEU A 177 -1.03 5.52 -20.73
C LEU A 177 -1.88 5.79 -19.49
N ARG A 178 -1.39 6.65 -18.60
CA ARG A 178 -2.11 7.08 -17.40
C ARG A 178 -3.34 7.91 -17.72
N GLU A 179 -3.25 8.85 -18.64
CA GLU A 179 -4.41 9.64 -19.11
C GLU A 179 -5.50 8.73 -19.65
N GLU A 180 -5.12 7.78 -20.50
CA GLU A 180 -6.04 6.82 -21.07
C GLU A 180 -6.67 5.91 -20.00
N LEU A 181 -5.87 5.40 -19.06
CA LEU A 181 -6.36 4.62 -17.93
C LEU A 181 -7.36 5.40 -17.08
N ASN A 182 -7.06 6.65 -16.77
CA ASN A 182 -7.95 7.52 -16.00
C ASN A 182 -9.27 7.77 -16.76
N ARG A 183 -9.22 8.00 -18.08
CA ARG A 183 -10.39 8.14 -18.92
C ARG A 183 -11.28 6.90 -18.83
N LEU A 184 -10.69 5.72 -18.98
CA LEU A 184 -11.39 4.43 -18.91
C LEU A 184 -12.01 4.17 -17.54
N LEU A 185 -11.29 4.48 -16.48
CA LEU A 185 -11.80 4.33 -15.11
C LEU A 185 -12.98 5.26 -14.85
N LEU A 186 -12.89 6.51 -15.28
CA LEU A 186 -14.00 7.48 -15.17
C LEU A 186 -15.23 7.03 -15.96
N GLU A 187 -15.04 6.51 -17.16
CA GLU A 187 -16.13 5.97 -17.98
C GLU A 187 -16.81 4.78 -17.29
N LYS A 188 -16.01 3.83 -16.76
CA LYS A 188 -16.52 2.69 -16.01
C LYS A 188 -17.22 3.07 -14.70
N ILE A 189 -16.80 4.14 -14.04
CA ILE A 189 -17.48 4.66 -12.84
C ILE A 189 -18.82 5.29 -13.21
N ARG A 190 -18.88 6.06 -14.32
CA ARG A 190 -20.12 6.69 -14.80
C ARG A 190 -21.14 5.68 -15.28
N GLU A 191 -20.67 4.67 -15.96
CA GLU A 191 -21.50 3.65 -16.57
C GLU A 191 -20.96 2.24 -16.25
N PRO A 192 -21.31 1.68 -15.08
CA PRO A 192 -20.77 0.40 -14.62
C PRO A 192 -21.10 -0.81 -15.51
N THR A 193 -22.12 -0.68 -16.37
CA THR A 193 -22.59 -1.73 -17.30
C THR A 193 -21.78 -1.82 -18.58
N ILE A 194 -21.00 -0.79 -18.93
CA ILE A 194 -20.17 -0.81 -20.15
C ILE A 194 -19.24 -2.03 -20.09
N GLU A 195 -19.34 -2.88 -21.10
CA GLU A 195 -18.36 -3.95 -21.31
C GLU A 195 -17.05 -3.34 -21.82
N LEU A 196 -15.95 -3.64 -21.10
CA LEU A 196 -14.62 -3.13 -21.41
C LEU A 196 -13.98 -3.80 -22.64
N GLU A 197 -14.75 -4.49 -23.49
CA GLU A 197 -14.18 -5.17 -24.66
C GLU A 197 -13.48 -4.22 -25.65
N LEU A 198 -14.02 -3.01 -25.85
CA LEU A 198 -13.38 -1.98 -26.67
C LEU A 198 -12.12 -1.39 -26.02
N THR A 199 -12.07 -1.42 -24.70
CA THR A 199 -10.95 -0.96 -23.86
C THR A 199 -9.95 -2.08 -23.56
N GLY A 200 -10.26 -3.29 -23.94
CA GLY A 200 -9.48 -4.50 -23.65
C GLY A 200 -8.01 -4.41 -24.10
N ARG A 201 -7.70 -3.63 -25.13
CA ARG A 201 -6.32 -3.47 -25.60
C ARG A 201 -5.49 -2.68 -24.59
N THR A 202 -5.94 -1.52 -24.12
CA THR A 202 -5.22 -0.67 -23.17
C THR A 202 -5.02 -1.39 -21.84
N ILE A 203 -6.07 -2.01 -21.31
CA ILE A 203 -5.97 -2.79 -20.05
C ILE A 203 -5.03 -4.00 -20.23
N LYS A 204 -5.11 -4.73 -21.33
CA LYS A 204 -4.19 -5.85 -21.63
C LYS A 204 -2.75 -5.37 -21.71
N THR A 205 -2.50 -4.22 -22.35
CA THR A 205 -1.16 -3.62 -22.44
C THR A 205 -0.64 -3.23 -21.07
N ILE A 206 -1.48 -2.63 -20.21
CA ILE A 206 -1.10 -2.27 -18.84
C ILE A 206 -0.77 -3.52 -18.02
N VAL A 207 -1.61 -4.55 -18.08
CA VAL A 207 -1.36 -5.82 -17.39
C VAL A 207 -0.06 -6.44 -17.86
N GLN A 208 0.17 -6.52 -19.16
CA GLN A 208 1.41 -7.05 -19.73
C GLN A 208 2.63 -6.22 -19.28
N LEU A 209 2.53 -4.90 -19.31
CA LEU A 209 3.59 -4.00 -18.86
C LEU A 209 3.97 -4.25 -17.39
N LEU A 210 2.97 -4.40 -16.51
CA LEU A 210 3.19 -4.71 -15.09
C LEU A 210 3.82 -6.08 -14.87
N GLN A 211 3.49 -7.06 -15.72
CA GLN A 211 4.04 -8.40 -15.64
C GLN A 211 5.50 -8.47 -16.12
N GLU A 212 5.81 -7.71 -17.17
CA GLU A 212 7.13 -7.67 -17.80
C GLU A 212 8.12 -6.71 -17.12
N GLU A 213 7.67 -5.93 -16.12
CA GLU A 213 8.50 -4.92 -15.46
C GLU A 213 9.81 -5.50 -14.91
N ARG A 214 9.80 -6.73 -14.41
CA ARG A 214 11.00 -7.44 -13.94
C ARG A 214 12.01 -7.73 -15.05
N SER A 215 11.53 -7.89 -16.27
CA SER A 215 12.36 -8.24 -17.43
C SER A 215 12.92 -7.01 -18.13
N THR A 216 12.30 -5.87 -17.95
CA THR A 216 12.53 -4.71 -18.80
C THR A 216 13.67 -3.80 -18.31
N GLY A 217 14.30 -4.05 -17.16
CA GLY A 217 15.52 -3.33 -16.71
C GLY A 217 15.60 -1.81 -16.95
N GLY A 218 14.52 -1.19 -17.41
CA GLY A 218 14.50 0.13 -18.01
C GLY A 218 14.25 1.30 -17.06
N MET A 219 13.91 1.05 -15.83
CA MET A 219 13.77 2.09 -14.81
C MET A 219 14.56 1.72 -13.58
N VAL A 220 15.46 2.60 -13.19
CA VAL A 220 16.28 2.45 -11.99
C VAL A 220 15.76 3.40 -10.93
N ASP A 221 15.48 2.85 -9.76
CA ASP A 221 15.16 3.64 -8.57
C ASP A 221 16.30 4.60 -8.25
N ARG A 222 16.02 5.90 -8.24
CA ARG A 222 17.01 6.89 -7.81
C ARG A 222 16.83 7.11 -6.30
N PRO A 223 17.91 7.02 -5.51
CA PRO A 223 17.81 7.34 -4.11
C PRO A 223 17.30 8.77 -3.93
N PRO A 224 16.37 9.03 -2.99
CA PRO A 224 15.92 10.39 -2.71
C PRO A 224 17.14 11.26 -2.40
N VAL A 225 17.26 12.39 -3.08
CA VAL A 225 18.32 13.36 -2.82
C VAL A 225 18.09 13.89 -1.40
N ALA A 226 18.98 13.54 -0.48
CA ALA A 226 18.97 14.08 0.86
C ALA A 226 19.17 15.61 0.73
N GLY A 227 18.09 16.39 0.93
CA GLY A 227 18.20 17.85 0.96
C GLY A 227 17.25 18.67 0.09
N SER A 228 16.29 18.08 -0.63
CA SER A 228 15.22 18.87 -1.27
C SER A 228 14.07 19.14 -0.29
N ALA A 229 14.40 19.70 0.88
CA ALA A 229 13.42 20.40 1.70
C ALA A 229 13.17 21.76 1.02
N ALA A 230 11.93 22.04 0.70
CA ALA A 230 11.35 23.20 0.08
C ALA A 230 12.15 24.51 0.33
N ARG A 231 12.59 25.15 -0.72
CA ARG A 231 12.68 26.59 -0.80
C ARG A 231 11.43 27.15 -1.49
#